data_b20a85f9c7d6a2a9bf86607a676ff5c4
#
_entry.id   b20a85f9c7d6a2a9bf86607a676ff5c4
#
_cell.length_a   1.000
_cell.length_b   1.000
_cell.length_c   1.000
_cell.angle_alpha   90.00
_cell.angle_beta   90.00
_cell.angle_gamma   90.00
#
_symmetry.space_group_name_H-M   'P 1'
#
loop_
_entity.id
_entity.type
_entity.pdbx_description
1 polymer ?
#
loop_
_entity_poly.entity_id
_entity_poly.type
_entity_poly.pdbx_seq_one_letter_code
_entity_poly.pdbx_strand_id
1 'polypeptide(L)'
;YCVELLSFIKYLQSNFNATISQIKALFAHPHFDWNNPYESLIGLLDIIMGAENEVFTIEQLCEEFHLSAKQIEDMVAEGLLNPREGIFTAKERDILAILARCDEAEMDVVKAYLAAAKMLAEKEVNVTLAALANSEQKDEKLKHLFDLLLVLKPYLLNMKTFNLYQAESAK
;
A
#
# COMPACT_ATOMS: atom_id res chain seq x y z
N TYR A 1 -14.68 22.72 9.66
CA TYR A 1 -13.64 22.01 10.43
C TYR A 1 -14.09 20.62 10.89
N CYS A 2 -15.19 20.47 11.66
CA CYS A 2 -15.66 19.13 12.11
C CYS A 2 -16.10 18.21 10.95
N VAL A 3 -16.71 18.76 9.93
CA VAL A 3 -17.17 18.00 8.74
C VAL A 3 -15.98 17.50 7.91
N GLU A 4 -14.98 18.34 7.74
CA GLU A 4 -13.73 18.01 7.03
C GLU A 4 -12.95 16.91 7.75
N LEU A 5 -12.85 17.01 9.06
CA LEU A 5 -12.22 15.99 9.89
C LEU A 5 -12.93 14.64 9.79
N LEU A 6 -14.24 14.63 9.88
CA LEU A 6 -15.02 13.40 9.74
C LEU A 6 -14.89 12.80 8.33
N SER A 7 -14.82 13.65 7.31
CA SER A 7 -14.59 13.22 5.93
C SER A 7 -13.21 12.59 5.77
N PHE A 8 -12.17 13.17 6.38
CA PHE A 8 -10.82 12.64 6.35
C PHE A 8 -10.71 11.30 7.12
N ILE A 9 -11.34 11.20 8.30
CA ILE A 9 -11.39 9.92 9.05
C ILE A 9 -12.06 8.83 8.21
N LYS A 10 -13.21 9.11 7.61
CA LYS A 10 -13.91 8.17 6.71
C LYS A 10 -13.03 7.79 5.52
N TYR A 11 -12.31 8.74 4.95
CA TYR A 11 -11.38 8.51 3.86
C TYR A 11 -10.29 7.51 4.25
N LEU A 12 -9.65 7.69 5.41
CA LEU A 12 -8.63 6.78 5.93
C LEU A 12 -9.21 5.37 6.19
N GLN A 13 -10.39 5.29 6.76
CA GLN A 13 -11.04 3.99 7.01
C GLN A 13 -11.42 3.28 5.70
N SER A 14 -11.99 4.00 4.74
CA SER A 14 -12.49 3.40 3.49
C SER A 14 -11.37 3.00 2.52
N ASN A 15 -10.28 3.77 2.45
CA ASN A 15 -9.24 3.56 1.44
C ASN A 15 -8.00 2.84 1.97
N PHE A 16 -7.73 2.95 3.28
CA PHE A 16 -6.57 2.32 3.92
C PHE A 16 -6.95 1.26 4.94
N ASN A 17 -8.24 1.07 5.17
CA ASN A 17 -8.75 0.22 6.25
C ASN A 17 -8.15 0.58 7.62
N ALA A 18 -7.92 1.89 7.83
CA ALA A 18 -7.25 2.39 9.01
C ALA A 18 -8.07 2.16 10.28
N THR A 19 -7.44 1.62 11.29
CA THR A 19 -8.03 1.44 12.61
C THR A 19 -8.11 2.78 13.36
N ILE A 20 -8.99 2.85 14.36
CA ILE A 20 -9.09 4.05 15.22
C ILE A 20 -7.76 4.33 15.92
N SER A 21 -7.00 3.29 16.29
CA SER A 21 -5.69 3.43 16.92
C SER A 21 -4.68 4.08 15.98
N GLN A 22 -4.63 3.64 14.71
CA GLN A 22 -3.76 4.23 13.68
C GLN A 22 -4.13 5.69 13.39
N ILE A 23 -5.42 5.99 13.29
CA ILE A 23 -5.92 7.37 13.08
C ILE A 23 -5.52 8.27 14.25
N LYS A 24 -5.66 7.79 15.50
CA LYS A 24 -5.20 8.53 16.68
C LYS A 24 -3.69 8.75 16.68
N ALA A 25 -2.90 7.74 16.31
CA ALA A 25 -1.45 7.85 16.21
C ALA A 25 -1.03 8.87 15.13
N LEU A 26 -1.71 8.85 13.96
CA LEU A 26 -1.50 9.83 12.90
C LEU A 26 -1.76 11.26 13.41
N PHE A 27 -2.90 11.49 14.06
CA PHE A 27 -3.28 12.81 14.56
C PHE A 27 -2.41 13.31 15.71
N ALA A 28 -1.84 12.41 16.49
CA ALA A 28 -0.91 12.73 17.57
C ALA A 28 0.53 12.98 17.08
N HIS A 29 0.82 12.70 15.80
CA HIS A 29 2.16 12.83 15.28
C HIS A 29 2.59 14.30 15.18
N PRO A 30 3.81 14.69 15.64
CA PRO A 30 4.26 16.09 15.67
C PRO A 30 4.30 16.79 14.29
N HIS A 31 4.45 16.00 13.23
CA HIS A 31 4.49 16.50 11.85
C HIS A 31 3.13 16.47 11.15
N PHE A 32 2.04 16.16 11.86
CA PHE A 32 0.69 16.19 11.28
C PHE A 32 0.18 17.63 11.25
N ASP A 33 -0.04 18.15 10.04
CA ASP A 33 -0.60 19.48 9.82
C ASP A 33 -2.13 19.39 9.58
N TRP A 34 -2.89 19.94 10.50
CA TRP A 34 -4.35 19.97 10.44
C TRP A 34 -4.92 20.79 9.29
N ASN A 35 -4.13 21.73 8.73
CA ASN A 35 -4.54 22.54 7.60
C ASN A 35 -4.28 21.82 6.25
N ASN A 36 -3.35 20.87 6.24
CA ASN A 36 -2.94 20.11 5.06
C ASN A 36 -2.86 18.59 5.39
N PRO A 37 -3.99 17.95 5.72
CA PRO A 37 -4.00 16.57 6.20
C PRO A 37 -3.53 15.55 5.15
N TYR A 38 -3.80 15.77 3.85
CA TYR A 38 -3.37 14.87 2.78
C TYR A 38 -1.87 15.00 2.47
N GLU A 39 -1.29 16.20 2.58
CA GLU A 39 0.16 16.39 2.48
C GLU A 39 0.86 15.69 3.64
N SER A 40 0.36 15.83 4.86
CA SER A 40 0.87 15.13 6.04
C SER A 40 0.80 13.61 5.88
N LEU A 41 -0.28 13.10 5.28
CA LEU A 41 -0.48 11.67 5.07
C LEU A 41 0.64 11.05 4.22
N ILE A 42 1.18 11.73 3.22
CA ILE A 42 2.29 11.21 2.40
C ILE A 42 3.49 10.85 3.26
N GLY A 43 3.89 11.75 4.16
CA GLY A 43 5.04 11.52 5.04
C GLY A 43 4.79 10.54 6.19
N LEU A 44 3.53 10.21 6.45
CA LEU A 44 3.09 9.41 7.60
C LEU A 44 2.29 8.16 7.18
N LEU A 45 2.39 7.77 5.90
CA LEU A 45 1.69 6.59 5.37
C LEU A 45 2.01 5.30 6.13
N ASP A 46 3.20 5.19 6.65
CA ASP A 46 3.65 4.04 7.45
C ASP A 46 2.83 3.85 8.73
N ILE A 47 2.35 4.93 9.34
CA ILE A 47 1.47 4.86 10.52
C ILE A 47 0.13 4.21 10.16
N ILE A 48 -0.39 4.52 8.96
CA ILE A 48 -1.67 4.01 8.49
C ILE A 48 -1.55 2.62 7.85
N MET A 49 -0.45 2.35 7.15
CA MET A 49 -0.28 1.12 6.37
C MET A 49 0.45 0.01 7.10
N GLY A 50 1.21 0.30 8.16
CA GLY A 50 2.15 -0.67 8.69
C GLY A 50 2.28 -0.78 10.20
N ALA A 51 1.70 0.11 10.97
CA ALA A 51 1.87 0.10 12.42
C ALA A 51 0.83 -0.79 13.12
N GLU A 52 0.76 -2.06 12.76
CA GLU A 52 0.17 -3.05 13.64
C GLU A 52 1.20 -3.43 14.73
N ASN A 53 0.71 -3.69 15.96
CA ASN A 53 1.55 -3.95 17.12
C ASN A 53 2.30 -5.31 17.05
N GLU A 54 2.09 -6.10 16.00
CA GLU A 54 2.75 -7.39 15.79
C GLU A 54 3.88 -7.25 14.80
N VAL A 55 5.06 -7.65 15.25
CA VAL A 55 6.28 -7.67 14.45
C VAL A 55 6.90 -9.07 14.45
N PHE A 56 7.53 -9.44 13.37
CA PHE A 56 8.10 -10.76 13.16
C PHE A 56 9.56 -10.65 12.71
N THR A 57 10.38 -11.56 13.19
CA THR A 57 11.73 -11.76 12.66
C THR A 57 11.70 -12.73 11.48
N ILE A 58 12.77 -12.75 10.69
CA ILE A 58 12.88 -13.68 9.57
C ILE A 58 12.83 -15.15 10.04
N GLU A 59 13.39 -15.45 11.22
CA GLU A 59 13.38 -16.80 11.79
C GLU A 59 11.96 -17.26 12.12
N GLN A 60 11.13 -16.37 12.70
CA GLN A 60 9.73 -16.66 13.01
C GLN A 60 8.93 -16.95 11.72
N LEU A 61 9.15 -16.17 10.66
CA LEU A 61 8.49 -16.38 9.37
C LEU A 61 8.99 -17.66 8.67
N CYS A 62 10.28 -17.98 8.78
CA CYS A 62 10.82 -19.23 8.27
C CYS A 62 10.16 -20.44 8.93
N GLU A 63 10.00 -20.39 10.25
CA GLU A 63 9.35 -21.45 11.01
C GLU A 63 7.87 -21.58 10.66
N GLU A 64 7.15 -20.47 10.59
CA GLU A 64 5.72 -20.45 10.32
C GLU A 64 5.36 -20.95 8.92
N PHE A 65 6.11 -20.52 7.90
CA PHE A 65 5.81 -20.83 6.50
C PHE A 65 6.67 -21.97 5.92
N HIS A 66 7.54 -22.56 6.71
CA HIS A 66 8.47 -23.62 6.27
C HIS A 66 9.37 -23.19 5.09
N LEU A 67 9.77 -21.92 5.09
CA LEU A 67 10.65 -21.33 4.09
C LEU A 67 12.08 -21.18 4.67
N SER A 68 13.07 -21.21 3.79
CA SER A 68 14.43 -20.84 4.16
C SER A 68 14.58 -19.32 4.25
N ALA A 69 15.49 -18.84 5.08
CA ALA A 69 15.81 -17.41 5.17
C ALA A 69 16.18 -16.84 3.80
N LYS A 70 16.92 -17.60 2.98
CA LYS A 70 17.29 -17.19 1.64
C LYS A 70 16.07 -16.94 0.74
N GLN A 71 15.03 -17.78 0.80
CA GLN A 71 13.81 -17.55 0.01
C GLN A 71 13.11 -16.25 0.41
N ILE A 72 13.04 -15.93 1.70
CA ILE A 72 12.45 -14.69 2.18
C ILE A 72 13.33 -13.48 1.78
N GLU A 73 14.66 -13.61 1.92
CA GLU A 73 15.62 -12.58 1.49
C GLU A 73 15.53 -12.32 -0.02
N ASP A 74 15.38 -13.35 -0.84
CA ASP A 74 15.17 -13.21 -2.29
C ASP A 74 13.87 -12.44 -2.59
N MET A 75 12.76 -12.71 -1.87
CA MET A 75 11.50 -11.96 -2.00
C MET A 75 11.66 -10.49 -1.58
N VAL A 76 12.47 -10.22 -0.57
CA VAL A 76 12.81 -8.83 -0.17
C VAL A 76 13.65 -8.15 -1.25
N ALA A 77 14.65 -8.84 -1.78
CA ALA A 77 15.51 -8.30 -2.84
C ALA A 77 14.74 -8.01 -4.13
N GLU A 78 13.74 -8.83 -4.46
CA GLU A 78 12.83 -8.60 -5.59
C GLU A 78 11.82 -7.48 -5.33
N GLY A 79 11.64 -7.04 -4.08
CA GLY A 79 10.70 -5.98 -3.69
C GLY A 79 9.26 -6.47 -3.45
N LEU A 80 9.06 -7.77 -3.26
CA LEU A 80 7.78 -8.37 -2.89
C LEU A 80 7.44 -8.15 -1.41
N LEU A 81 8.47 -8.07 -0.57
CA LEU A 81 8.39 -7.74 0.85
C LEU A 81 9.29 -6.54 1.13
N ASN A 82 8.92 -5.72 2.10
CA ASN A 82 9.65 -4.49 2.42
C ASN A 82 9.85 -4.29 3.93
N PRO A 83 10.56 -5.23 4.62
CA PRO A 83 10.81 -5.12 6.05
C PRO A 83 11.63 -3.88 6.37
N ARG A 84 11.41 -3.31 7.55
CA ARG A 84 12.21 -2.20 8.07
C ARG A 84 13.24 -2.75 9.05
N GLU A 85 14.52 -2.48 8.78
CA GLU A 85 15.62 -2.95 9.63
C GLU A 85 15.57 -4.47 9.95
N GLY A 86 15.10 -5.26 8.97
CA GLY A 86 14.95 -6.72 9.13
C GLY A 86 13.73 -7.17 9.93
N ILE A 87 12.83 -6.25 10.28
CA ILE A 87 11.60 -6.53 11.02
C ILE A 87 10.42 -6.48 10.05
N PHE A 88 9.61 -7.53 10.06
CA PHE A 88 8.41 -7.69 9.25
C PHE A 88 7.16 -7.36 10.06
N THR A 89 6.18 -6.73 9.43
CA THR A 89 4.88 -6.42 10.02
C THR A 89 3.87 -7.55 9.78
N ALA A 90 2.73 -7.52 10.46
CA ALA A 90 1.62 -8.45 10.20
C ALA A 90 1.16 -8.41 8.73
N LYS A 91 1.22 -7.24 8.09
CA LYS A 91 0.89 -7.08 6.66
C LYS A 91 1.83 -7.89 5.77
N GLU A 92 3.12 -7.85 6.04
CA GLU A 92 4.11 -8.61 5.27
C GLU A 92 4.01 -10.10 5.54
N ARG A 93 3.69 -10.50 6.77
CA ARG A 93 3.34 -11.87 7.10
C ARG A 93 2.15 -12.37 6.27
N ASP A 94 1.08 -11.58 6.15
CA ASP A 94 -0.09 -11.93 5.35
C ASP A 94 0.25 -12.05 3.85
N ILE A 95 1.09 -11.14 3.34
CA ILE A 95 1.59 -11.22 1.96
C ILE A 95 2.42 -12.49 1.77
N LEU A 96 3.32 -12.79 2.71
CA LEU A 96 4.13 -14.00 2.66
C LEU A 96 3.27 -15.26 2.69
N ALA A 97 2.18 -15.28 3.46
CA ALA A 97 1.22 -16.37 3.49
C ALA A 97 0.55 -16.63 2.12
N ILE A 98 0.39 -15.59 1.30
CA ILE A 98 -0.08 -15.71 -0.08
C ILE A 98 1.04 -16.25 -0.97
N LEU A 99 2.21 -15.62 -0.94
CA LEU A 99 3.35 -15.98 -1.79
C LEU A 99 3.83 -17.41 -1.57
N ALA A 100 3.84 -17.89 -0.32
CA ALA A 100 4.26 -19.24 0.04
C ALA A 100 3.36 -20.36 -0.55
N ARG A 101 2.16 -20.01 -1.02
CA ARG A 101 1.21 -20.95 -1.63
C ARG A 101 1.13 -20.83 -3.14
N CYS A 102 1.78 -19.84 -3.73
CA CYS A 102 1.76 -19.65 -5.17
C CYS A 102 2.52 -20.79 -5.89
N ASP A 103 1.92 -21.31 -6.93
CA ASP A 103 2.61 -22.17 -7.89
C ASP A 103 3.45 -21.33 -8.87
N GLU A 104 4.13 -21.99 -9.81
CA GLU A 104 5.00 -21.33 -10.78
C GLU A 104 4.24 -20.33 -11.67
N ALA A 105 3.05 -20.69 -12.14
CA ALA A 105 2.22 -19.84 -12.99
C ALA A 105 1.69 -18.62 -12.22
N GLU A 106 1.28 -18.82 -10.97
CA GLU A 106 0.87 -17.74 -10.08
C GLU A 106 2.03 -16.80 -9.74
N MET A 107 3.23 -17.33 -9.54
CA MET A 107 4.43 -16.50 -9.33
C MET A 107 4.80 -15.68 -10.56
N ASP A 108 4.58 -16.17 -11.77
CA ASP A 108 4.76 -15.37 -12.99
C ASP A 108 3.78 -14.19 -13.05
N VAL A 109 2.54 -14.37 -12.61
CA VAL A 109 1.58 -13.27 -12.46
C VAL A 109 2.04 -12.27 -11.39
N VAL A 110 2.55 -12.73 -10.25
CA VAL A 110 3.11 -11.86 -9.20
C VAL A 110 4.27 -11.01 -9.73
N LYS A 111 5.19 -11.61 -10.50
CA LYS A 111 6.29 -10.88 -11.15
C LYS A 111 5.80 -9.84 -12.16
N ALA A 112 4.75 -10.16 -12.92
CA ALA A 112 4.12 -9.20 -13.83
C ALA A 112 3.48 -8.03 -13.07
N TYR A 113 2.82 -8.30 -11.94
CA TYR A 113 2.31 -7.22 -11.05
C TYR A 113 3.43 -6.33 -10.53
N LEU A 114 4.55 -6.91 -10.10
CA LEU A 114 5.69 -6.16 -9.58
C LEU A 114 6.29 -5.25 -10.67
N ALA A 115 6.47 -5.76 -11.89
CA ALA A 115 6.97 -4.97 -13.03
C ALA A 115 6.01 -3.83 -13.39
N ALA A 116 4.71 -4.09 -13.43
CA ALA A 116 3.69 -3.07 -13.69
C ALA A 116 3.65 -2.03 -12.55
N ALA A 117 3.73 -2.47 -11.29
CA ALA A 117 3.74 -1.59 -10.14
C ALA A 117 4.94 -0.63 -10.15
N LYS A 118 6.14 -1.11 -10.51
CA LYS A 118 7.33 -0.27 -10.63
C LYS A 118 7.14 0.82 -11.69
N MET A 119 6.67 0.45 -12.87
CA MET A 119 6.41 1.40 -13.97
C MET A 119 5.35 2.46 -13.58
N LEU A 120 4.29 2.04 -12.90
CA LEU A 120 3.23 2.95 -12.44
C LEU A 120 3.73 3.86 -11.33
N ALA A 121 4.45 3.33 -10.34
CA ALA A 121 4.98 4.09 -9.21
C ALA A 121 5.89 5.25 -9.66
N GLU A 122 6.74 5.04 -10.66
CA GLU A 122 7.57 6.11 -11.24
C GLU A 122 6.74 7.28 -11.77
N LYS A 123 5.64 7.00 -12.46
CA LYS A 123 4.72 8.03 -12.97
C LYS A 123 3.95 8.73 -11.83
N GLU A 124 3.47 7.95 -10.89
CA GLU A 124 2.70 8.44 -9.73
C GLU A 124 3.54 9.37 -8.86
N VAL A 125 4.79 8.99 -8.57
CA VAL A 125 5.75 9.81 -7.81
C VAL A 125 6.05 11.12 -8.55
N ASN A 126 6.32 11.08 -9.85
CA ASN A 126 6.63 12.28 -10.63
C ASN A 126 5.47 13.27 -10.61
N VAL A 127 4.22 12.80 -10.77
CA VAL A 127 3.03 13.66 -10.71
C VAL A 127 2.82 14.22 -9.31
N THR A 128 3.05 13.42 -8.28
CA THR A 128 2.93 13.84 -6.87
C THR A 128 3.96 14.93 -6.53
N LEU A 129 5.22 14.74 -6.91
CA LEU A 129 6.28 15.72 -6.68
C LEU A 129 6.01 17.04 -7.41
N ALA A 130 5.50 16.98 -8.66
CA ALA A 130 5.11 18.16 -9.41
C ALA A 130 3.94 18.91 -8.76
N ALA A 131 2.95 18.19 -8.21
CA ALA A 131 1.84 18.78 -7.48
C ALA A 131 2.28 19.48 -6.20
N LEU A 132 3.22 18.89 -5.46
CA LEU A 132 3.80 19.47 -4.24
C LEU A 132 4.63 20.72 -4.51
N ALA A 133 5.35 20.76 -5.64
CA ALA A 133 6.24 21.87 -5.97
C ALA A 133 5.51 23.15 -6.41
N ASN A 134 4.36 23.04 -7.09
CA ASN A 134 3.79 24.11 -7.92
C ASN A 134 2.37 24.56 -7.54
N SER A 135 1.81 24.17 -6.40
CA SER A 135 0.39 24.42 -6.12
C SER A 135 0.16 25.22 -4.84
N GLU A 136 -0.66 26.27 -4.95
CA GLU A 136 -1.27 26.95 -3.79
C GLU A 136 -2.36 26.06 -3.13
N GLN A 137 -2.90 25.07 -3.85
CA GLN A 137 -3.91 24.12 -3.38
C GLN A 137 -3.36 22.71 -3.32
N LYS A 138 -2.21 22.54 -2.66
CA LYS A 138 -1.51 21.25 -2.57
C LYS A 138 -2.40 20.13 -2.01
N ASP A 139 -3.10 20.40 -0.92
CA ASP A 139 -3.88 19.38 -0.21
C ASP A 139 -5.03 18.84 -1.07
N GLU A 140 -5.73 19.72 -1.79
CA GLU A 140 -6.81 19.32 -2.70
C GLU A 140 -6.28 18.47 -3.87
N LYS A 141 -5.15 18.87 -4.45
CA LYS A 141 -4.49 18.07 -5.50
C LYS A 141 -4.01 16.72 -5.01
N LEU A 142 -3.45 16.67 -3.81
CA LEU A 142 -3.00 15.42 -3.21
C LEU A 142 -4.18 14.50 -2.90
N LYS A 143 -5.29 15.03 -2.37
CA LYS A 143 -6.52 14.25 -2.21
C LYS A 143 -6.97 13.64 -3.53
N HIS A 144 -6.98 14.43 -4.61
CA HIS A 144 -7.34 13.92 -5.95
C HIS A 144 -6.37 12.84 -6.44
N LEU A 145 -5.06 13.01 -6.22
CA LEU A 145 -4.07 11.97 -6.54
C LEU A 145 -4.30 10.68 -5.74
N PHE A 146 -4.59 10.78 -4.44
CA PHE A 146 -4.96 9.61 -3.64
C PHE A 146 -6.23 8.92 -4.18
N ASP A 147 -7.23 9.67 -4.62
CA ASP A 147 -8.43 9.10 -5.24
C ASP A 147 -8.08 8.32 -6.52
N LEU A 148 -7.16 8.83 -7.34
CA LEU A 148 -6.64 8.10 -8.51
C LEU A 148 -5.91 6.81 -8.11
N LEU A 149 -5.05 6.86 -7.10
CA LEU A 149 -4.23 5.73 -6.67
C LEU A 149 -5.02 4.65 -5.96
N LEU A 150 -5.95 5.04 -5.09
CA LEU A 150 -6.61 4.13 -4.16
C LEU A 150 -8.00 3.67 -4.65
N VAL A 151 -8.65 4.47 -5.49
CA VAL A 151 -10.00 4.16 -5.99
C VAL A 151 -9.95 3.78 -7.46
N LEU A 152 -9.41 4.66 -8.33
CA LEU A 152 -9.46 4.45 -9.77
C LEU A 152 -8.51 3.32 -10.24
N LYS A 153 -7.26 3.30 -9.75
CA LYS A 153 -6.26 2.30 -10.17
C LYS A 153 -6.72 0.86 -9.91
N PRO A 154 -7.11 0.46 -8.69
CA PRO A 154 -7.58 -0.90 -8.45
C PRO A 154 -8.86 -1.22 -9.23
N TYR A 155 -9.76 -0.27 -9.41
CA TYR A 155 -10.95 -0.46 -10.24
C TYR A 155 -10.59 -0.81 -11.69
N LEU A 156 -9.72 -0.01 -12.32
CA LEU A 156 -9.30 -0.24 -13.71
C LEU A 156 -8.62 -1.58 -13.89
N LEU A 157 -7.70 -1.94 -12.98
CA LEU A 157 -6.97 -3.21 -13.04
C LEU A 157 -7.92 -4.39 -12.89
N ASN A 158 -8.78 -4.37 -11.87
CA ASN A 158 -9.71 -5.45 -11.58
C ASN A 158 -10.77 -5.61 -12.67
N MET A 159 -11.32 -4.50 -13.20
CA MET A 159 -12.32 -4.55 -14.27
C MET A 159 -11.74 -5.08 -15.58
N LYS A 160 -10.49 -4.77 -15.90
CA LYS A 160 -9.83 -5.35 -17.09
C LYS A 160 -9.71 -6.85 -16.99
N THR A 161 -9.25 -7.36 -15.85
CA THR A 161 -9.15 -8.81 -15.58
C THR A 161 -10.51 -9.48 -15.68
N PHE A 162 -11.53 -8.91 -15.05
CA PHE A 162 -12.90 -9.45 -15.06
C PHE A 162 -13.50 -9.50 -16.46
N ASN A 163 -13.36 -8.41 -17.23
CA ASN A 163 -13.89 -8.34 -18.60
C ASN A 163 -13.22 -9.36 -19.53
N LEU A 164 -11.90 -9.55 -19.41
CA LEU A 164 -11.17 -10.56 -20.17
C LEU A 164 -11.62 -11.97 -19.77
N TYR A 165 -11.77 -12.26 -18.48
CA TYR A 165 -12.29 -13.54 -18.02
C TYR A 165 -13.66 -13.85 -18.58
N GLN A 166 -14.60 -12.88 -18.57
CA GLN A 166 -15.93 -13.06 -19.15
C GLN A 166 -15.88 -13.34 -20.67
N ALA A 167 -15.02 -12.62 -21.40
CA ALA A 167 -14.88 -12.80 -22.84
C ALA A 167 -14.31 -14.18 -23.21
N GLU A 168 -13.38 -14.70 -22.43
CA GLU A 168 -12.82 -16.05 -22.66
C GLU A 168 -13.77 -17.17 -22.21
N SER A 169 -14.53 -16.96 -21.14
CA SER A 169 -15.51 -17.96 -20.62
C SER A 169 -16.75 -18.08 -21.49
N ALA A 170 -16.99 -17.15 -22.42
CA ALA A 170 -18.13 -17.16 -23.35
C ALA A 170 -17.84 -17.83 -24.70
N LYS A 171 -16.58 -18.27 -24.92
CA LYS A 171 -16.14 -19.02 -26.11
C LYS A 171 -16.38 -20.51 -25.96
#